data_254f138417657b92bc9297a34cb7d252
#
_entry.id   254f138417657b92bc9297a34cb7d252
#
_cell.length_a   1.000
_cell.length_b   1.000
_cell.length_c   1.000
_cell.angle_alpha   90.00
_cell.angle_beta   90.00
_cell.angle_gamma   90.00
#
_symmetry.space_group_name_H-M   'P 1'
#
loop_
_entity.id
_entity.type
_entity.pdbx_description
1 polymer ?
#
loop_
_entity_poly.entity_id
_entity_poly.type
_entity_poly.pdbx_seq_one_letter_code
_entity_poly.pdbx_strand_id
1 'polypeptide(L)'
;MILGIGTDLVDIRRIEQTIARHGDRFINRIYTETERARAERRANRIDTYAKRFAAKEACAKALGTGFRRGVFFRDIGVVNLPSGKPTLRLTGGALKRLEAITPAGFEPQIDLALTDEYPLAQAFVVISAMPRGGAGGSSG
;
A
#
# COMPACT_ATOMS: atom_id res chain seq x y z
N MET A 1 -16.38 8.09 -7.61
CA MET A 1 -15.53 8.23 -8.82
C MET A 1 -14.15 7.67 -8.53
N ILE A 2 -13.51 7.13 -9.55
CA ILE A 2 -12.17 6.60 -9.40
C ILE A 2 -11.15 7.72 -9.57
N LEU A 3 -10.25 7.84 -8.58
CA LEU A 3 -9.19 8.85 -8.59
C LEU A 3 -7.87 8.31 -9.12
N GLY A 4 -7.62 7.02 -8.94
CA GLY A 4 -6.39 6.42 -9.43
C GLY A 4 -6.42 4.91 -9.34
N ILE A 5 -5.65 4.29 -10.21
CA ILE A 5 -5.49 2.83 -10.25
C ILE A 5 -3.99 2.56 -10.35
N GLY A 6 -3.53 1.58 -9.60
CA GLY A 6 -2.14 1.15 -9.68
C GLY A 6 -2.03 -0.35 -9.57
N THR A 7 -1.08 -0.90 -10.28
CA THR A 7 -0.74 -2.31 -10.16
C THR A 7 0.78 -2.44 -10.21
N ASP A 8 1.28 -3.45 -9.54
CA ASP A 8 2.70 -3.74 -9.58
C ASP A 8 2.93 -5.24 -9.49
N LEU A 9 3.93 -5.70 -10.22
CA LEU A 9 4.32 -7.10 -10.27
C LEU A 9 5.78 -7.20 -9.83
N VAL A 10 6.04 -8.01 -8.83
CA VAL A 10 7.36 -8.11 -8.22
C VAL A 10 7.84 -9.55 -8.29
N ASP A 11 9.10 -9.74 -8.65
CA ASP A 11 9.73 -11.05 -8.57
C ASP A 11 10.22 -11.25 -7.13
N ILE A 12 9.64 -12.22 -6.44
CA ILE A 12 9.93 -12.51 -5.03
C ILE A 12 11.43 -12.77 -4.83
N ARG A 13 12.08 -13.40 -5.81
CA ARG A 13 13.51 -13.71 -5.72
C ARG A 13 14.36 -12.45 -5.66
N ARG A 14 13.92 -11.36 -6.31
CA ARG A 14 14.64 -10.08 -6.26
C ARG A 14 14.56 -9.46 -4.88
N ILE A 15 13.41 -9.57 -4.23
CA ILE A 15 13.26 -9.09 -2.84
C ILE A 15 14.13 -9.91 -1.92
N GLU A 16 14.15 -11.24 -2.12
CA GLU A 16 15.01 -12.12 -1.33
C GLU A 16 16.49 -11.76 -1.47
N GLN A 17 16.94 -11.53 -2.70
CA GLN A 17 18.32 -11.12 -2.97
C GLN A 17 18.65 -9.78 -2.34
N THR A 18 17.72 -8.83 -2.41
CA THR A 18 17.94 -7.51 -1.83
C THR A 18 18.03 -7.58 -0.31
N ILE A 19 17.18 -8.37 0.32
CA ILE A 19 17.23 -8.58 1.77
C ILE A 19 18.52 -9.30 2.17
N ALA A 20 18.92 -10.31 1.39
CA ALA A 20 20.17 -11.03 1.67
C ALA A 20 21.39 -10.10 1.58
N ARG A 21 21.37 -9.16 0.63
CA ARG A 21 22.49 -8.24 0.43
C ARG A 21 22.52 -7.09 1.43
N HIS A 22 21.36 -6.51 1.74
CA HIS A 22 21.29 -5.26 2.52
C HIS A 22 20.66 -5.45 3.90
N GLY A 23 19.98 -6.56 4.14
CA GLY A 23 19.43 -6.90 5.45
C GLY A 23 18.50 -5.84 6.01
N ASP A 24 18.71 -5.52 7.29
CA ASP A 24 17.83 -4.60 8.01
C ASP A 24 17.85 -3.20 7.43
N ARG A 25 18.92 -2.79 6.77
CA ARG A 25 18.97 -1.46 6.15
C ARG A 25 17.85 -1.31 5.13
N PHE A 26 17.67 -2.32 4.26
CA PHE A 26 16.60 -2.30 3.27
C PHE A 26 15.24 -2.39 3.94
N ILE A 27 15.09 -3.36 4.85
CA ILE A 27 13.81 -3.62 5.51
C ILE A 27 13.33 -2.38 6.27
N ASN A 28 14.23 -1.75 7.03
CA ASN A 28 13.87 -0.58 7.83
C ASN A 28 13.55 0.65 6.97
N ARG A 29 14.16 0.73 5.80
CA ARG A 29 13.94 1.87 4.91
C ARG A 29 12.59 1.79 4.20
N ILE A 30 12.16 0.58 3.86
CA ILE A 30 10.98 0.37 3.01
C ILE A 30 9.71 0.12 3.84
N TYR A 31 9.82 -0.68 4.90
CA TYR A 31 8.65 -1.21 5.59
C TYR A 31 8.39 -0.51 6.92
N THR A 32 7.10 -0.38 7.25
CA THR A 32 6.69 0.16 8.54
C THR A 32 6.94 -0.89 9.63
N GLU A 33 6.90 -0.44 10.87
CA GLU A 33 7.05 -1.33 12.02
C GLU A 33 5.99 -2.42 12.03
N THR A 34 4.74 -2.07 11.71
CA THR A 34 3.64 -3.02 11.64
C THR A 34 3.90 -4.08 10.58
N GLU A 35 4.39 -3.68 9.41
CA GLU A 35 4.69 -4.61 8.33
C GLU A 35 5.82 -5.56 8.72
N ARG A 36 6.86 -5.04 9.35
CA ARG A 36 7.99 -5.86 9.80
C ARG A 36 7.55 -6.86 10.85
N ALA A 37 6.77 -6.41 11.83
CA ALA A 37 6.28 -7.29 12.88
C ALA A 37 5.50 -8.46 12.31
N ARG A 38 4.64 -8.19 11.32
CA ARG A 38 3.85 -9.24 10.70
C ARG A 38 4.71 -10.20 9.90
N ALA A 39 5.63 -9.67 9.07
CA ALA A 39 6.46 -10.51 8.21
C ALA A 39 7.38 -11.43 9.03
N GLU A 40 7.97 -10.90 10.10
CA GLU A 40 8.92 -11.67 10.90
C GLU A 40 8.27 -12.78 11.70
N ARG A 41 6.96 -12.76 11.86
CA ARG A 41 6.23 -13.84 12.54
C ARG A 41 5.81 -14.96 11.59
N ARG A 42 6.03 -14.81 10.29
CA ARG A 42 5.56 -15.78 9.31
C ARG A 42 6.71 -16.62 8.78
N ALA A 43 6.44 -17.90 8.51
CA ALA A 43 7.44 -18.78 7.93
C ALA A 43 7.88 -18.31 6.55
N ASN A 44 6.95 -17.73 5.78
CA ASN A 44 7.22 -17.23 4.44
C ASN A 44 7.44 -15.71 4.45
N ARG A 45 8.37 -15.25 5.29
CA ARG A 45 8.59 -13.80 5.48
C ARG A 45 8.91 -13.07 4.18
N ILE A 46 9.66 -13.72 3.28
CA ILE A 46 10.06 -13.10 2.02
C ILE A 46 8.83 -12.82 1.16
N ASP A 47 7.92 -13.79 1.06
CA ASP A 47 6.68 -13.59 0.30
C ASP A 47 5.86 -12.45 0.87
N THR A 48 5.81 -12.35 2.19
CA THR A 48 5.10 -11.28 2.88
C THR A 48 5.70 -9.92 2.55
N TYR A 49 7.03 -9.80 2.61
CA TYR A 49 7.71 -8.56 2.24
C TYR A 49 7.47 -8.21 0.76
N ALA A 50 7.55 -9.21 -0.11
CA ALA A 50 7.39 -8.99 -1.55
C ALA A 50 5.99 -8.46 -1.88
N LYS A 51 4.95 -9.05 -1.30
CA LYS A 51 3.57 -8.57 -1.52
C LYS A 51 3.38 -7.15 -1.02
N ARG A 52 3.96 -6.82 0.12
CA ARG A 52 3.85 -5.48 0.68
C ARG A 52 4.65 -4.47 -0.14
N PHE A 53 5.79 -4.88 -0.67
CA PHE A 53 6.55 -4.03 -1.58
C PHE A 53 5.71 -3.70 -2.82
N ALA A 54 5.09 -4.71 -3.41
CA ALA A 54 4.21 -4.53 -4.56
C ALA A 54 3.04 -3.59 -4.23
N ALA A 55 2.46 -3.72 -3.03
CA ALA A 55 1.37 -2.85 -2.60
C ALA A 55 1.78 -1.39 -2.53
N LYS A 56 2.97 -1.11 -2.01
CA LYS A 56 3.49 0.25 -1.91
C LYS A 56 3.71 0.85 -3.30
N GLU A 57 4.33 0.09 -4.20
CA GLU A 57 4.54 0.52 -5.58
C GLU A 57 3.21 0.78 -6.28
N ALA A 58 2.26 -0.12 -6.15
CA ALA A 58 0.94 0.03 -6.77
C ALA A 58 0.21 1.26 -6.23
N CYS A 59 0.30 1.50 -4.93
CA CYS A 59 -0.32 2.68 -4.32
C CYS A 59 0.31 3.97 -4.82
N ALA A 60 1.63 4.02 -4.90
CA ALA A 60 2.33 5.21 -5.40
C ALA A 60 1.93 5.50 -6.85
N LYS A 61 1.75 4.46 -7.66
CA LYS A 61 1.25 4.63 -9.04
C LYS A 61 -0.17 5.16 -9.03
N ALA A 62 -1.03 4.64 -8.16
CA ALA A 62 -2.42 5.11 -8.06
C ALA A 62 -2.51 6.57 -7.63
N LEU A 63 -1.58 7.02 -6.78
CA LEU A 63 -1.47 8.43 -6.38
C LEU A 63 -0.98 9.33 -7.52
N GLY A 64 -0.40 8.74 -8.56
CA GLY A 64 0.09 9.47 -9.72
C GLY A 64 1.48 10.08 -9.53
N THR A 65 2.11 9.83 -8.40
CA THR A 65 3.40 10.45 -8.10
C THR A 65 4.57 9.48 -8.20
N GLY A 66 4.30 8.16 -8.06
CA GLY A 66 5.36 7.24 -7.74
C GLY A 66 6.00 7.68 -6.42
N PHE A 67 7.29 7.40 -6.24
CA PHE A 67 8.00 7.81 -5.04
C PHE A 67 8.72 9.14 -5.27
N ARG A 68 7.92 10.14 -5.63
CA ARG A 68 8.36 11.51 -5.86
C ARG A 68 7.46 12.46 -5.09
N ARG A 69 7.80 13.74 -5.07
CA ARG A 69 6.97 14.79 -4.47
C ARG A 69 6.67 14.53 -3.00
N GLY A 70 7.66 14.00 -2.28
CA GLY A 70 7.51 13.76 -0.85
C GLY A 70 6.77 12.49 -0.49
N VAL A 71 6.52 11.61 -1.44
CA VAL A 71 5.88 10.31 -1.18
C VAL A 71 6.98 9.27 -0.98
N PHE A 72 7.03 8.68 0.21
CA PHE A 72 8.06 7.71 0.58
C PHE A 72 7.43 6.35 0.87
N PHE A 73 8.24 5.30 0.74
CA PHE A 73 7.78 3.93 0.99
C PHE A 73 7.12 3.77 2.36
N ARG A 74 7.70 4.35 3.39
CA ARG A 74 7.19 4.18 4.76
C ARG A 74 5.90 4.98 5.03
N ASP A 75 5.55 5.89 4.13
CA ASP A 75 4.28 6.62 4.22
C ASP A 75 3.10 5.79 3.77
N ILE A 76 3.35 4.65 3.14
CA ILE A 76 2.32 3.76 2.61
C ILE A 76 2.43 2.44 3.35
N GLY A 77 1.58 2.25 4.35
CA GLY A 77 1.64 1.05 5.18
C GLY A 77 0.53 0.07 4.86
N VAL A 78 0.88 -1.20 4.73
CA VAL A 78 -0.11 -2.26 4.61
C VAL A 78 -0.48 -2.72 6.01
N VAL A 79 -1.76 -2.65 6.32
CA VAL A 79 -2.30 -3.10 7.59
C VAL A 79 -3.42 -4.08 7.32
N ASN A 80 -3.77 -4.90 8.31
CA ASN A 80 -4.86 -5.86 8.16
C ASN A 80 -6.03 -5.43 9.02
N LEU A 81 -7.22 -5.44 8.42
CA LEU A 81 -8.45 -5.21 9.14
C LEU A 81 -8.72 -6.39 10.10
N PRO A 82 -9.61 -6.23 11.09
CA PRO A 82 -9.96 -7.35 11.97
C PRO A 82 -10.42 -8.58 11.22
N SER A 83 -11.01 -8.43 10.03
CA SER A 83 -11.41 -9.55 9.18
C SER A 83 -10.22 -10.30 8.57
N GLY A 84 -9.01 -9.74 8.68
CA GLY A 84 -7.82 -10.27 8.03
C GLY A 84 -7.56 -9.65 6.66
N LYS A 85 -8.52 -8.91 6.11
CA LYS A 85 -8.36 -8.28 4.80
C LYS A 85 -7.28 -7.20 4.86
N PRO A 86 -6.33 -7.19 3.91
CA PRO A 86 -5.33 -6.13 3.86
C PRO A 86 -5.92 -4.83 3.36
N THR A 87 -5.42 -3.73 3.90
CA THR A 87 -5.74 -2.40 3.43
C THR A 87 -4.50 -1.52 3.56
N LEU A 88 -4.61 -0.28 3.11
CA LEU A 88 -3.50 0.67 3.15
C LEU A 88 -3.80 1.81 4.09
N ARG A 89 -2.81 2.18 4.88
CA ARG A 89 -2.84 3.38 5.71
C ARG A 89 -1.76 4.32 5.20
N LEU A 90 -2.15 5.52 4.81
CA LEU A 90 -1.24 6.52 4.30
C LEU A 90 -0.96 7.57 5.38
N THR A 91 0.30 7.99 5.42
CA THR A 91 0.75 9.05 6.33
C THR A 91 1.64 10.01 5.54
N GLY A 92 2.09 11.08 6.19
CA GLY A 92 3.06 12.00 5.61
C GLY A 92 2.68 12.51 4.23
N GLY A 93 3.66 12.51 3.33
CA GLY A 93 3.47 13.01 1.98
C GLY A 93 2.46 12.21 1.16
N ALA A 94 2.36 10.91 1.40
CA ALA A 94 1.37 10.08 0.71
C ALA A 94 -0.05 10.49 1.11
N LEU A 95 -0.27 10.76 2.39
CA LEU A 95 -1.58 11.22 2.86
C LEU A 95 -1.91 12.60 2.28
N LYS A 96 -0.94 13.51 2.26
CA LYS A 96 -1.14 14.84 1.67
C LYS A 96 -1.51 14.73 0.21
N ARG A 97 -0.87 13.84 -0.53
CA ARG A 97 -1.18 13.64 -1.94
C ARG A 97 -2.60 13.09 -2.11
N LEU A 98 -2.97 12.13 -1.27
CA LEU A 98 -4.32 11.55 -1.30
C LEU A 98 -5.36 12.64 -1.08
N GLU A 99 -5.13 13.50 -0.10
CA GLU A 99 -6.04 14.62 0.19
C GLU A 99 -6.11 15.59 -0.99
N ALA A 100 -4.95 15.85 -1.63
CA ALA A 100 -4.90 16.80 -2.74
C ALA A 100 -5.69 16.33 -3.96
N ILE A 101 -5.75 15.02 -4.20
CA ILE A 101 -6.47 14.47 -5.35
C ILE A 101 -7.93 14.15 -5.03
N THR A 102 -8.35 14.29 -3.79
CA THR A 102 -9.73 14.04 -3.38
C THR A 102 -10.52 15.32 -3.50
N PRO A 103 -11.60 15.34 -4.31
CA PRO A 103 -12.40 16.57 -4.48
C PRO A 103 -13.07 17.01 -3.18
N ALA A 104 -13.32 18.31 -3.09
CA ALA A 104 -14.06 18.87 -1.94
C ALA A 104 -15.42 18.21 -1.82
N GLY A 105 -15.82 17.87 -0.60
CA GLY A 105 -17.09 17.22 -0.35
C GLY A 105 -17.04 15.70 -0.50
N PHE A 106 -15.87 15.15 -0.84
CA PHE A 106 -15.68 13.71 -0.98
C PHE A 106 -14.68 13.23 0.04
N GLU A 107 -14.69 11.93 0.30
CA GLU A 107 -13.66 11.29 1.10
C GLU A 107 -13.05 10.14 0.31
N PRO A 108 -11.76 9.89 0.49
CA PRO A 108 -11.08 8.84 -0.28
C PRO A 108 -11.36 7.46 0.29
N GLN A 109 -11.39 6.48 -0.60
CA GLN A 109 -11.47 5.08 -0.25
C GLN A 109 -10.38 4.35 -1.02
N ILE A 110 -9.63 3.50 -0.32
CA ILE A 110 -8.57 2.72 -0.95
C ILE A 110 -8.92 1.25 -0.85
N ASP A 111 -8.89 0.58 -1.98
CA ASP A 111 -9.08 -0.87 -2.03
C ASP A 111 -7.81 -1.52 -2.54
N LEU A 112 -7.42 -2.62 -1.89
CA LEU A 112 -6.17 -3.31 -2.15
C LEU A 112 -6.43 -4.79 -2.33
N ALA A 113 -5.84 -5.37 -3.37
CA ALA A 113 -5.81 -6.81 -3.55
C ALA A 113 -4.36 -7.25 -3.69
N LEU A 114 -3.99 -8.30 -2.97
CA LEU A 114 -2.65 -8.90 -3.02
C LEU A 114 -2.78 -10.34 -3.44
N THR A 115 -1.88 -10.78 -4.30
CA THR A 115 -1.81 -12.18 -4.70
C THR A 115 -0.36 -12.56 -4.97
N ASP A 116 -0.08 -13.85 -4.89
CA ASP A 116 1.23 -14.36 -5.28
C ASP A 116 1.09 -15.71 -5.94
N GLU A 117 1.92 -15.91 -6.94
CA GLU A 117 2.10 -17.17 -7.64
C GLU A 117 3.60 -17.26 -7.87
N TYR A 118 4.27 -17.99 -7.00
CA TYR A 118 5.73 -18.02 -7.02
C TYR A 118 6.28 -18.25 -8.43
N PRO A 119 7.23 -17.45 -8.92
CA PRO A 119 8.04 -16.49 -8.16
C PRO A 119 7.50 -15.06 -8.16
N LEU A 120 6.24 -14.84 -8.49
CA LEU A 120 5.68 -13.49 -8.63
C LEU A 120 4.74 -13.14 -7.49
N ALA A 121 4.75 -11.87 -7.12
CA ALA A 121 3.78 -11.26 -6.22
C ALA A 121 3.18 -10.06 -6.93
N GLN A 122 1.89 -9.85 -6.76
CA GLN A 122 1.19 -8.76 -7.43
C GLN A 122 0.29 -8.01 -6.45
N ALA A 123 0.21 -6.70 -6.65
CA ALA A 123 -0.72 -5.85 -5.92
C ALA A 123 -1.55 -5.05 -6.91
N PHE A 124 -2.78 -4.81 -6.53
CA PHE A 124 -3.71 -3.98 -7.28
C PHE A 124 -4.35 -2.99 -6.32
N VAL A 125 -4.30 -1.69 -6.66
CA VAL A 125 -4.84 -0.63 -5.81
C VAL A 125 -5.81 0.21 -6.62
N VAL A 126 -6.98 0.46 -6.01
CA VAL A 126 -7.96 1.40 -6.55
C VAL A 126 -8.21 2.46 -5.51
N ILE A 127 -8.05 3.71 -5.88
CA ILE A 127 -8.40 4.85 -5.04
C ILE A 127 -9.65 5.48 -5.64
N SER A 128 -10.69 5.60 -4.82
CA SER A 128 -11.94 6.20 -5.26
C SER A 128 -12.37 7.29 -4.29
N ALA A 129 -13.24 8.16 -4.76
CA ALA A 129 -13.83 9.21 -3.94
C ALA A 129 -15.31 8.94 -3.78
N MET A 130 -15.76 8.96 -2.54
CA MET A 130 -17.15 8.76 -2.19
C MET A 130 -17.70 10.08 -1.65
N PRO A 131 -18.94 10.46 -2.01
CA PRO A 131 -19.52 11.66 -1.41
C PRO A 131 -19.51 11.53 0.11
N ARG A 132 -19.14 12.59 0.79
CA ARG A 132 -19.28 12.61 2.25
C ARG A 132 -20.74 12.43 2.56
N GLY A 133 -20.97 11.51 3.45
CA GLY A 133 -22.29 11.08 3.70
C GLY A 133 -23.17 12.16 4.20
N GLY A 134 -22.88 13.21 4.14
CA GLY A 134 -23.75 14.10 4.39
C GLY A 134 -25.00 13.62 4.90
N ALA A 135 -25.29 14.01 5.10
CA ALA A 135 -26.15 13.67 5.43
C ALA A 135 -26.85 12.79 5.38
N GLY A 136 -26.66 12.64 5.23
CA GLY A 136 -27.27 12.00 5.25
C GLY A 136 -27.47 11.33 5.20
N GLY A 137 -27.13 11.41 5.22
CA GLY A 137 -27.36 10.80 5.16
C GLY A 137 -27.78 10.30 5.67
N SER A 138 -27.97 10.48 6.03
CA SER A 138 -28.25 9.99 6.34
C SER A 138 -28.96 9.50 6.35
N SER A 139 -29.19 9.45 6.28
CA SER A 139 -29.70 8.89 6.19
C SER A 139 -29.95 8.21 6.10
N GLY A 140 -29.92 8.05 6.08
CA GLY A 140 -30.07 7.35 6.03
C GLY A 140 -29.99 6.98 6.09
#